data_cb1d85eb110eb6bf23efa0ed26809a8f
#
_entry.id   cb1d85eb110eb6bf23efa0ed26809a8f
#
_cell.length_a   1.000
_cell.length_b   1.000
_cell.length_c   1.000
_cell.angle_alpha   90.00
_cell.angle_beta   90.00
_cell.angle_gamma   90.00
#
_symmetry.space_group_name_H-M   'P 1'
#
loop_
_entity.id
_entity.type
_entity.pdbx_description
1 polymer ?
#
loop_
_entity_poly.entity_id
_entity_poly.type
_entity_poly.pdbx_seq_one_letter_code
_entity_poly.pdbx_strand_id
1 'polypeptide(L)'
;MRLLQARLSAIRKNLMETLNESTVVSRDRCPRCAATGGDNSGDNLAVYSDGHVHCYCCGYHKGNKVTAEPSANFNKITGQFTDLSHRRIEEKTCRQYGYQIAHVNNNDIEIANYFSGDGSLVAQHIRGPNKQFAWKGSPKNIQLFGQHLWKTAGKRLVITEGEIDCMTVCQLLGGTWPVVSVPNGAQSALKSIKDNLEFVSSYQEVVLCFDMDDAGQDAAKAISEILSPGKCKIAKLPLKDANECIIANQGKAVVSAIWEAQIYSPDEILHISKVIESTDTLKCRVYPFPFDKLSEFLIGQRSGEITLWASGTGSGKSTILRELIYHHLEEGRSVGAIMLEESPQETMDDMISLMMNKPVRAINAAKMMNDLRIRMGKQPIDMELLSNDFSSDEYLEAKKKLSATNLYIYDHLGNNAMSNLLARMEYMAVSLKVDVIVLDHITAAAAGLMGVADKEIEGGGSERIIIDTLMKELRSLAVRTGVHVDIVSQLKKTDKAYEEGDRITLQDLRGSGALASVPNTVIALERDRQNQDQTLANTTIIRVLKNRLTGRSGISSALFYDRTSGRLKEIDWATNEDGEVVFQPITNGSV
;
A
#
# COMPACT_ATOMS: atom_id res chain seq x y z
N MET A 1 -7.28 24.87 12.30
CA MET A 1 -6.91 23.65 13.05
C MET A 1 -7.70 23.44 14.35
N ARG A 2 -7.74 24.38 15.30
CA ARG A 2 -8.49 24.17 16.57
C ARG A 2 -10.00 23.92 16.40
N LEU A 3 -10.66 24.54 15.44
CA LEU A 3 -12.09 24.32 15.13
C LEU A 3 -12.39 22.94 14.49
N LEU A 4 -11.44 22.38 13.74
CA LEU A 4 -11.57 21.02 13.15
C LEU A 4 -11.37 19.95 14.20
N GLN A 5 -10.44 20.13 15.14
CA GLN A 5 -10.23 19.22 16.28
C GLN A 5 -11.41 19.24 17.26
N ALA A 6 -12.02 20.41 17.50
CA ALA A 6 -13.21 20.52 18.33
C ALA A 6 -14.43 19.83 17.68
N ARG A 7 -14.61 19.92 16.36
CA ARG A 7 -15.67 19.21 15.63
C ARG A 7 -15.46 17.69 15.61
N LEU A 8 -14.22 17.23 15.41
CA LEU A 8 -13.92 15.79 15.47
C LEU A 8 -14.07 15.21 16.88
N SER A 9 -13.74 15.99 17.91
CA SER A 9 -13.97 15.62 19.31
C SER A 9 -15.48 15.55 19.66
N ALA A 10 -16.28 16.49 19.15
CA ALA A 10 -17.74 16.49 19.36
C ALA A 10 -18.44 15.35 18.60
N ILE A 11 -17.98 15.03 17.38
CA ILE A 11 -18.48 13.88 16.60
C ILE A 11 -18.10 12.56 17.28
N ARG A 12 -16.88 12.45 17.83
CA ARG A 12 -16.44 11.27 18.59
C ARG A 12 -17.23 11.09 19.90
N LYS A 13 -17.57 12.17 20.57
CA LYS A 13 -18.38 12.14 21.80
C LYS A 13 -19.83 11.74 21.52
N ASN A 14 -20.46 12.26 20.46
CA ASN A 14 -21.80 11.85 20.04
C ASN A 14 -21.87 10.41 19.50
N LEU A 15 -20.79 9.91 18.86
CA LEU A 15 -20.74 8.49 18.45
C LEU A 15 -20.58 7.54 19.65
N MET A 16 -19.90 7.98 20.73
CA MET A 16 -19.74 7.16 21.95
C MET A 16 -20.99 7.12 22.83
N GLU A 17 -21.85 8.12 22.73
CA GLU A 17 -23.11 8.16 23.52
C GLU A 17 -24.26 7.36 22.86
N THR A 18 -24.12 6.95 21.59
CA THR A 18 -25.14 6.14 20.88
C THR A 18 -24.82 4.65 20.79
N LEU A 19 -23.63 4.22 21.19
CA LEU A 19 -23.27 2.82 21.32
C LEU A 19 -23.30 2.46 22.80
N ASN A 20 -24.28 1.67 23.22
CA ASN A 20 -24.28 0.97 24.49
C ASN A 20 -23.14 -0.06 24.51
N GLU A 21 -21.90 0.40 24.51
CA GLU A 21 -20.73 -0.48 24.65
C GLU A 21 -20.57 -0.80 26.14
N SER A 22 -20.83 -2.05 26.49
CA SER A 22 -20.49 -2.58 27.78
C SER A 22 -18.96 -2.48 27.99
N THR A 23 -18.56 -1.82 29.07
CA THR A 23 -17.13 -1.63 29.40
C THR A 23 -16.63 -2.76 30.30
N VAL A 24 -15.37 -3.14 30.17
CA VAL A 24 -14.73 -4.12 31.06
C VAL A 24 -14.60 -3.52 32.46
N VAL A 25 -15.27 -4.14 33.45
CA VAL A 25 -15.28 -3.71 34.87
C VAL A 25 -14.28 -4.47 35.73
N SER A 26 -13.98 -5.74 35.40
CA SER A 26 -12.91 -6.53 36.06
C SER A 26 -12.34 -7.58 35.14
N ARG A 27 -11.22 -8.16 35.56
CA ARG A 27 -10.63 -9.33 34.92
C ARG A 27 -10.50 -10.44 35.94
N ASP A 28 -10.93 -11.65 35.58
CA ASP A 28 -11.00 -12.81 36.46
C ASP A 28 -10.35 -14.03 35.81
N ARG A 29 -10.17 -15.08 36.60
CA ARG A 29 -9.65 -16.35 36.13
C ARG A 29 -10.66 -17.07 35.21
N CYS A 30 -10.23 -17.41 34.01
CA CYS A 30 -11.06 -18.14 33.07
C CYS A 30 -11.20 -19.62 33.49
N PRO A 31 -12.44 -20.13 33.75
CA PRO A 31 -12.62 -21.51 34.20
C PRO A 31 -12.17 -22.55 33.16
N ARG A 32 -12.27 -22.23 31.88
CA ARG A 32 -11.84 -23.13 30.80
C ARG A 32 -10.30 -23.14 30.60
N CYS A 33 -9.66 -22.00 30.67
CA CYS A 33 -8.21 -21.93 30.62
C CYS A 33 -7.57 -22.52 31.89
N ALA A 34 -8.17 -22.28 33.06
CA ALA A 34 -7.70 -22.83 34.34
C ALA A 34 -7.75 -24.37 34.36
N ALA A 35 -8.77 -24.98 33.76
CA ALA A 35 -8.89 -26.44 33.65
C ALA A 35 -7.82 -27.09 32.76
N THR A 36 -7.24 -26.31 31.82
CA THR A 36 -6.17 -26.76 30.92
C THR A 36 -4.77 -26.25 31.31
N GLY A 37 -4.64 -25.59 32.46
CA GLY A 37 -3.36 -25.05 32.96
C GLY A 37 -2.90 -23.76 32.25
N GLY A 38 -3.75 -23.12 31.46
CA GLY A 38 -3.40 -21.98 30.60
C GLY A 38 -3.73 -20.57 31.17
N ASP A 39 -4.18 -20.46 32.44
CA ASP A 39 -4.46 -19.17 33.09
C ASP A 39 -3.67 -19.03 34.41
N ASN A 40 -2.37 -18.79 34.27
CA ASN A 40 -1.46 -18.66 35.41
C ASN A 40 -1.53 -17.27 36.06
N SER A 41 -1.86 -16.23 35.30
CA SER A 41 -2.05 -14.85 35.79
C SER A 41 -3.40 -14.62 36.44
N GLY A 42 -4.41 -15.45 36.12
CA GLY A 42 -5.75 -15.35 36.67
C GLY A 42 -6.58 -14.18 36.14
N ASP A 43 -6.23 -13.63 34.94
CA ASP A 43 -6.81 -12.43 34.36
C ASP A 43 -7.29 -12.58 32.92
N ASN A 44 -7.36 -13.80 32.41
CA ASN A 44 -7.75 -14.08 31.03
C ASN A 44 -9.25 -13.85 30.72
N LEU A 45 -10.11 -13.72 31.74
CA LEU A 45 -11.54 -13.53 31.60
C LEU A 45 -11.92 -12.07 31.85
N ALA A 46 -12.32 -11.34 30.82
CA ALA A 46 -12.87 -10.00 30.97
C ALA A 46 -14.34 -10.08 31.40
N VAL A 47 -14.70 -9.36 32.47
CA VAL A 47 -16.07 -9.17 32.96
C VAL A 47 -16.55 -7.79 32.55
N TYR A 48 -17.68 -7.70 31.92
CA TYR A 48 -18.24 -6.47 31.38
C TYR A 48 -19.37 -5.89 32.28
N SER A 49 -19.60 -4.58 32.14
CA SER A 49 -20.57 -3.83 32.95
C SER A 49 -22.02 -4.33 32.83
N ASP A 50 -22.35 -5.04 31.77
CA ASP A 50 -23.66 -5.69 31.55
C ASP A 50 -23.72 -7.13 32.08
N GLY A 51 -22.65 -7.60 32.74
CA GLY A 51 -22.56 -8.92 33.35
C GLY A 51 -22.17 -10.06 32.40
N HIS A 52 -21.91 -9.80 31.11
CA HIS A 52 -21.33 -10.84 30.26
C HIS A 52 -19.83 -10.97 30.51
N VAL A 53 -19.26 -12.15 30.21
CA VAL A 53 -17.82 -12.42 30.36
C VAL A 53 -17.26 -13.01 29.08
N HIS A 54 -16.05 -12.63 28.74
CA HIS A 54 -15.34 -13.14 27.56
C HIS A 54 -13.87 -13.41 27.87
N CYS A 55 -13.39 -14.58 27.46
CA CYS A 55 -11.96 -14.93 27.56
C CYS A 55 -11.30 -14.79 26.19
N TYR A 56 -10.34 -13.87 26.08
CA TYR A 56 -9.62 -13.62 24.83
C TYR A 56 -8.62 -14.74 24.47
N CYS A 57 -8.28 -15.61 25.42
CA CYS A 57 -7.35 -16.71 25.19
C CYS A 57 -8.02 -17.95 24.57
N CYS A 58 -9.13 -18.42 25.15
CA CYS A 58 -9.79 -19.66 24.72
C CYS A 58 -11.18 -19.46 24.09
N GLY A 59 -11.63 -18.20 23.90
CA GLY A 59 -12.94 -17.86 23.37
C GLY A 59 -14.11 -18.21 24.29
N TYR A 60 -13.86 -18.54 25.59
CA TYR A 60 -14.93 -18.81 26.52
C TYR A 60 -15.80 -17.56 26.71
N HIS A 61 -17.08 -17.70 26.46
CA HIS A 61 -18.08 -16.65 26.64
C HIS A 61 -19.21 -17.15 27.52
N LYS A 62 -19.57 -16.36 28.53
CA LYS A 62 -20.76 -16.56 29.32
C LYS A 62 -21.48 -15.22 29.38
N GLY A 63 -22.58 -15.09 28.65
CA GLY A 63 -23.49 -13.95 28.78
C GLY A 63 -24.46 -14.19 29.93
N ASN A 64 -24.95 -13.10 30.52
CA ASN A 64 -26.30 -13.21 31.06
C ASN A 64 -27.17 -13.59 29.86
N LYS A 65 -27.56 -14.85 29.75
CA LYS A 65 -28.72 -15.21 28.97
C LYS A 65 -29.87 -14.49 29.66
N VAL A 66 -30.17 -13.28 29.27
CA VAL A 66 -31.54 -12.93 29.08
C VAL A 66 -31.98 -13.94 28.03
N THR A 67 -32.52 -15.06 28.46
CA THR A 67 -33.43 -15.89 27.70
C THR A 67 -34.67 -15.01 27.45
N ALA A 68 -34.52 -14.04 26.55
CA ALA A 68 -35.62 -13.66 25.73
C ALA A 68 -35.82 -14.90 24.85
N GLU A 69 -36.67 -15.81 25.24
CA GLU A 69 -37.38 -16.65 24.31
C GLU A 69 -37.75 -15.74 23.13
N PRO A 70 -37.59 -16.18 21.88
CA PRO A 70 -38.08 -15.42 20.75
C PRO A 70 -39.54 -15.16 21.08
N SER A 71 -39.91 -13.92 21.41
CA SER A 71 -41.28 -13.56 21.63
C SER A 71 -41.95 -13.70 20.27
N ALA A 72 -42.54 -14.86 20.04
CA ALA A 72 -43.36 -15.18 18.87
C ALA A 72 -44.57 -14.25 18.73
N ASN A 73 -44.72 -13.29 19.62
CA ASN A 73 -45.79 -12.31 19.67
C ASN A 73 -45.25 -10.87 19.64
N PHE A 74 -44.65 -10.46 18.51
CA PHE A 74 -44.62 -9.02 18.24
C PHE A 74 -45.88 -8.59 17.49
N ASN A 75 -46.40 -7.38 17.77
CA ASN A 75 -47.56 -6.83 17.09
C ASN A 75 -47.24 -6.60 15.59
N LYS A 76 -47.45 -7.64 14.77
CA LYS A 76 -47.21 -7.57 13.32
C LYS A 76 -48.13 -6.53 12.67
N ILE A 77 -47.62 -5.82 11.70
CA ILE A 77 -48.42 -4.98 10.82
C ILE A 77 -48.90 -5.86 9.65
N THR A 78 -50.17 -5.81 9.33
CA THR A 78 -50.74 -6.52 8.19
C THR A 78 -51.19 -5.50 7.18
N GLY A 79 -50.79 -5.67 5.93
CA GLY A 79 -51.14 -4.85 4.79
C GLY A 79 -51.85 -5.65 3.71
N GLN A 80 -51.98 -5.05 2.54
CA GLN A 80 -52.55 -5.67 1.34
C GLN A 80 -51.45 -5.98 0.33
N PHE A 81 -51.67 -6.98 -0.50
CA PHE A 81 -50.85 -7.25 -1.67
C PHE A 81 -51.37 -6.41 -2.83
N THR A 82 -50.50 -5.62 -3.42
CA THR A 82 -50.83 -4.73 -4.54
C THR A 82 -49.65 -4.66 -5.50
N ASP A 83 -49.92 -4.24 -6.72
CA ASP A 83 -48.83 -3.88 -7.66
C ASP A 83 -48.04 -2.70 -7.12
N LEU A 84 -46.73 -2.80 -7.20
CA LEU A 84 -45.82 -1.67 -7.02
C LEU A 84 -45.57 -1.00 -8.39
N SER A 85 -46.57 -0.29 -8.89
CA SER A 85 -46.56 0.23 -10.27
C SER A 85 -45.37 1.12 -10.56
N HIS A 86 -44.94 1.95 -9.61
CA HIS A 86 -43.74 2.80 -9.70
C HIS A 86 -42.42 2.03 -9.73
N ARG A 87 -42.44 0.74 -9.33
CA ARG A 87 -41.32 -0.21 -9.36
C ARG A 87 -41.47 -1.26 -10.45
N ARG A 88 -42.60 -1.29 -11.15
CA ARG A 88 -42.98 -2.32 -12.12
C ARG A 88 -42.95 -3.75 -11.56
N ILE A 89 -43.30 -3.91 -10.29
CA ILE A 89 -43.43 -5.21 -9.62
C ILE A 89 -44.91 -5.55 -9.51
N GLU A 90 -45.27 -6.72 -9.98
CA GLU A 90 -46.63 -7.21 -10.01
C GLU A 90 -47.09 -7.70 -8.64
N GLU A 91 -48.40 -7.60 -8.32
CA GLU A 91 -49.04 -8.12 -7.11
C GLU A 91 -48.69 -9.60 -6.88
N LYS A 92 -48.67 -10.39 -7.95
CA LYS A 92 -48.27 -11.81 -7.89
C LYS A 92 -46.92 -12.01 -7.22
N THR A 93 -45.93 -11.19 -7.56
CA THR A 93 -44.58 -11.25 -7.00
C THR A 93 -44.58 -10.78 -5.54
N CYS A 94 -45.30 -9.70 -5.24
CA CYS A 94 -45.47 -9.22 -3.87
C CYS A 94 -46.10 -10.30 -2.98
N ARG A 95 -47.13 -10.99 -3.47
CA ARG A 95 -47.80 -12.10 -2.78
C ARG A 95 -46.87 -13.30 -2.57
N GLN A 96 -46.06 -13.64 -3.57
CA GLN A 96 -45.09 -14.72 -3.46
C GLN A 96 -44.08 -14.47 -2.31
N TYR A 97 -43.56 -13.26 -2.20
CA TYR A 97 -42.59 -12.89 -1.18
C TYR A 97 -43.18 -12.44 0.16
N GLY A 98 -44.54 -12.36 0.25
CA GLY A 98 -45.18 -11.83 1.43
C GLY A 98 -44.95 -10.34 1.65
N TYR A 99 -44.64 -9.58 0.57
CA TYR A 99 -44.40 -8.15 0.63
C TYR A 99 -45.71 -7.39 0.55
N GLN A 100 -46.00 -6.54 1.54
CA GLN A 100 -47.31 -5.91 1.73
C GLN A 100 -47.20 -4.39 1.78
N ILE A 101 -48.27 -3.71 1.41
CA ILE A 101 -48.47 -2.28 1.61
C ILE A 101 -49.53 -2.07 2.69
N ALA A 102 -49.22 -1.26 3.69
CA ALA A 102 -50.18 -0.86 4.71
C ALA A 102 -50.26 0.67 4.83
N HIS A 103 -51.44 1.17 5.09
CA HIS A 103 -51.67 2.59 5.35
C HIS A 103 -51.65 2.84 6.86
N VAL A 104 -50.63 3.56 7.34
CA VAL A 104 -50.41 3.86 8.76
C VAL A 104 -50.11 5.36 8.91
N ASN A 105 -50.85 6.03 9.80
CA ASN A 105 -50.68 7.46 10.09
C ASN A 105 -50.65 8.35 8.84
N ASN A 106 -51.60 8.16 7.92
CA ASN A 106 -51.72 8.86 6.65
C ASN A 106 -50.55 8.67 5.67
N ASN A 107 -49.75 7.64 5.85
CA ASN A 107 -48.66 7.28 4.93
C ASN A 107 -48.75 5.82 4.51
N ASP A 108 -48.44 5.55 3.27
CA ASP A 108 -48.21 4.19 2.80
C ASP A 108 -46.84 3.72 3.24
N ILE A 109 -46.79 2.54 3.83
CA ILE A 109 -45.57 1.86 4.25
C ILE A 109 -45.47 0.51 3.54
N GLU A 110 -44.26 0.16 3.15
CA GLU A 110 -43.92 -1.12 2.52
C GLU A 110 -43.41 -2.06 3.63
N ILE A 111 -43.82 -3.32 3.61
CA ILE A 111 -43.52 -4.30 4.67
C ILE A 111 -42.92 -5.56 4.06
N ALA A 112 -41.67 -5.82 4.34
CA ALA A 112 -40.98 -7.07 4.03
C ALA A 112 -40.98 -8.00 5.27
N ASN A 113 -41.47 -9.19 5.12
CA ASN A 113 -41.58 -10.18 6.18
C ASN A 113 -40.32 -11.06 6.25
N TYR A 114 -39.75 -11.25 7.44
CA TYR A 114 -38.56 -12.06 7.69
C TYR A 114 -38.86 -13.21 8.64
N PHE A 115 -38.33 -14.38 8.30
CA PHE A 115 -38.62 -15.63 9.00
C PHE A 115 -37.34 -16.16 9.67
N SER A 116 -37.52 -16.98 10.69
CA SER A 116 -36.48 -17.80 11.30
C SER A 116 -36.34 -19.15 10.59
N GLY A 117 -35.35 -19.93 10.97
CA GLY A 117 -35.08 -21.24 10.36
C GLY A 117 -36.20 -22.26 10.53
N ASP A 118 -37.08 -22.12 11.51
CA ASP A 118 -38.27 -22.93 11.73
C ASP A 118 -39.50 -22.46 10.93
N GLY A 119 -39.38 -21.39 10.13
CA GLY A 119 -40.45 -20.83 9.32
C GLY A 119 -41.35 -19.85 10.07
N SER A 120 -41.07 -19.50 11.31
CA SER A 120 -41.85 -18.52 12.09
C SER A 120 -41.53 -17.10 11.61
N LEU A 121 -42.54 -16.23 11.47
CA LEU A 121 -42.38 -14.81 11.22
C LEU A 121 -41.82 -14.14 12.48
N VAL A 122 -40.58 -13.61 12.40
CA VAL A 122 -39.86 -13.06 13.58
C VAL A 122 -39.61 -11.58 13.50
N ALA A 123 -39.60 -11.02 12.29
CA ALA A 123 -39.37 -9.60 12.08
C ALA A 123 -40.04 -9.08 10.81
N GLN A 124 -40.30 -7.79 10.80
CA GLN A 124 -40.75 -7.05 9.61
C GLN A 124 -39.80 -5.88 9.36
N HIS A 125 -39.28 -5.77 8.15
CA HIS A 125 -38.55 -4.60 7.69
C HIS A 125 -39.54 -3.65 7.03
N ILE A 126 -39.66 -2.46 7.59
CA ILE A 126 -40.64 -1.46 7.19
C ILE A 126 -39.92 -0.36 6.46
N ARG A 127 -40.38 -0.05 5.25
CA ARG A 127 -39.96 1.08 4.48
C ARG A 127 -41.05 2.14 4.45
N GLY A 128 -40.78 3.28 5.06
CA GLY A 128 -41.66 4.44 5.07
C GLY A 128 -41.36 5.44 3.94
N PRO A 129 -42.08 6.56 3.91
CA PRO A 129 -41.80 7.68 2.98
C PRO A 129 -40.37 8.16 3.11
N ASN A 130 -39.82 8.70 2.02
CA ASN A 130 -38.45 9.28 2.00
C ASN A 130 -37.32 8.28 2.35
N LYS A 131 -37.50 6.97 2.08
CA LYS A 131 -36.52 5.91 2.38
C LYS A 131 -36.20 5.79 3.88
N GLN A 132 -37.16 6.04 4.75
CA GLN A 132 -37.02 5.74 6.17
C GLN A 132 -37.21 4.25 6.40
N PHE A 133 -36.25 3.61 7.07
CA PHE A 133 -36.30 2.19 7.37
C PHE A 133 -36.43 1.94 8.87
N ALA A 134 -37.24 0.95 9.24
CA ALA A 134 -37.42 0.53 10.64
C ALA A 134 -37.65 -0.98 10.72
N TRP A 135 -37.18 -1.58 11.81
CA TRP A 135 -37.47 -2.97 12.12
C TRP A 135 -38.55 -3.07 13.17
N LYS A 136 -39.44 -4.05 13.01
CA LYS A 136 -40.40 -4.46 13.99
C LYS A 136 -40.23 -5.95 14.27
N GLY A 137 -40.23 -6.37 15.54
CA GLY A 137 -39.81 -7.71 15.94
C GLY A 137 -38.29 -7.82 16.16
N SER A 138 -37.73 -9.00 16.09
CA SER A 138 -36.30 -9.27 16.34
C SER A 138 -35.56 -9.62 15.06
N PRO A 139 -34.74 -8.73 14.51
CA PRO A 139 -33.93 -9.01 13.32
C PRO A 139 -32.65 -9.81 13.60
N LYS A 140 -32.59 -10.53 14.74
CA LYS A 140 -31.45 -11.40 15.08
C LYS A 140 -31.70 -12.81 14.55
N ASN A 141 -30.69 -13.42 13.94
CA ASN A 141 -30.73 -14.78 13.40
C ASN A 141 -31.89 -15.01 12.40
N ILE A 142 -32.13 -14.03 11.55
CA ILE A 142 -33.13 -14.11 10.49
C ILE A 142 -32.56 -14.77 9.24
N GLN A 143 -33.44 -15.42 8.48
CA GLN A 143 -33.15 -15.89 7.14
C GLN A 143 -32.94 -14.69 6.19
N LEU A 144 -32.30 -14.93 5.03
CA LEU A 144 -32.31 -13.98 3.93
C LEU A 144 -33.74 -13.72 3.46
N PHE A 145 -34.03 -12.52 2.96
CA PHE A 145 -35.38 -12.22 2.46
C PHE A 145 -35.74 -13.17 1.31
N GLY A 146 -36.87 -13.78 1.38
CA GLY A 146 -37.36 -14.79 0.45
C GLY A 146 -36.74 -16.19 0.60
N GLN A 147 -35.80 -16.43 1.51
CA GLN A 147 -35.16 -17.74 1.69
C GLN A 147 -36.16 -18.86 2.00
N HIS A 148 -37.22 -18.57 2.78
CA HIS A 148 -38.27 -19.51 3.14
C HIS A 148 -39.05 -20.08 1.93
N LEU A 149 -38.96 -19.44 0.76
CA LEU A 149 -39.63 -19.89 -0.48
C LEU A 149 -38.91 -21.02 -1.17
N TRP A 150 -37.63 -21.23 -0.87
CA TRP A 150 -36.75 -22.08 -1.66
C TRP A 150 -36.22 -23.25 -0.86
N LYS A 151 -36.14 -24.40 -1.52
CA LYS A 151 -35.55 -25.61 -0.93
C LYS A 151 -34.05 -25.42 -0.70
N THR A 152 -33.52 -26.03 0.33
CA THR A 152 -32.09 -26.24 0.49
C THR A 152 -31.64 -27.19 -0.63
N ALA A 153 -30.54 -26.83 -1.29
CA ALA A 153 -29.95 -27.46 -2.46
C ALA A 153 -30.67 -27.17 -3.79
N GLY A 154 -29.89 -26.65 -4.72
CA GLY A 154 -30.33 -26.30 -6.07
C GLY A 154 -29.18 -26.04 -7.00
N LYS A 155 -29.52 -25.79 -8.27
CA LYS A 155 -28.51 -25.54 -9.32
C LYS A 155 -27.93 -24.14 -9.18
N ARG A 156 -28.80 -23.12 -8.99
CA ARG A 156 -28.39 -21.70 -8.94
C ARG A 156 -29.22 -20.94 -7.90
N LEU A 157 -28.55 -20.11 -7.12
CA LEU A 157 -29.13 -19.11 -6.23
C LEU A 157 -28.69 -17.72 -6.69
N VAL A 158 -29.61 -16.79 -6.79
CA VAL A 158 -29.30 -15.36 -7.01
C VAL A 158 -29.49 -14.62 -5.71
N ILE A 159 -28.51 -13.80 -5.33
CA ILE A 159 -28.55 -12.97 -4.13
C ILE A 159 -28.45 -11.51 -4.54
N THR A 160 -29.41 -10.69 -4.12
CA THR A 160 -29.47 -9.25 -4.37
C THR A 160 -29.19 -8.46 -3.10
N GLU A 161 -28.96 -7.15 -3.21
CA GLU A 161 -28.67 -6.29 -2.08
C GLU A 161 -29.96 -5.90 -1.31
N GLY A 162 -31.06 -5.68 -2.00
CA GLY A 162 -32.33 -5.21 -1.43
C GLY A 162 -33.53 -6.08 -1.78
N GLU A 163 -34.62 -5.93 -0.99
CA GLU A 163 -35.87 -6.68 -1.17
C GLU A 163 -36.54 -6.36 -2.51
N ILE A 164 -36.49 -5.10 -2.93
CA ILE A 164 -37.07 -4.64 -4.21
C ILE A 164 -36.35 -5.30 -5.40
N ASP A 165 -35.02 -5.34 -5.37
CA ASP A 165 -34.23 -5.99 -6.41
C ASP A 165 -34.43 -7.50 -6.42
N CYS A 166 -34.61 -8.11 -5.24
CA CYS A 166 -34.95 -9.52 -5.11
C CYS A 166 -36.24 -9.86 -5.83
N MET A 167 -37.30 -9.12 -5.55
CA MET A 167 -38.60 -9.30 -6.21
C MET A 167 -38.51 -8.99 -7.72
N THR A 168 -37.80 -7.94 -8.10
CA THR A 168 -37.59 -7.58 -9.50
C THR A 168 -36.91 -8.69 -10.26
N VAL A 169 -35.80 -9.21 -9.75
CA VAL A 169 -35.05 -10.30 -10.37
C VAL A 169 -35.89 -11.58 -10.44
N CYS A 170 -36.59 -11.93 -9.36
CA CYS A 170 -37.46 -13.10 -9.36
C CYS A 170 -38.56 -12.99 -10.44
N GLN A 171 -39.21 -11.84 -10.55
CA GLN A 171 -40.22 -11.58 -11.59
C GLN A 171 -39.63 -11.73 -13.00
N LEU A 172 -38.48 -11.13 -13.26
CA LEU A 172 -37.77 -11.22 -14.54
C LEU A 172 -37.37 -12.66 -14.90
N LEU A 173 -37.07 -13.48 -13.89
CA LEU A 173 -36.75 -14.91 -14.05
C LEU A 173 -37.99 -15.81 -14.06
N GLY A 174 -39.19 -15.24 -14.15
CA GLY A 174 -40.47 -15.98 -14.26
C GLY A 174 -40.99 -16.58 -12.95
N GLY A 175 -40.48 -16.13 -11.78
CA GLY A 175 -40.96 -16.53 -10.45
C GLY A 175 -40.57 -17.93 -9.99
N THR A 176 -39.71 -18.65 -10.73
CA THR A 176 -39.39 -20.08 -10.49
C THR A 176 -37.95 -20.33 -10.06
N TRP A 177 -37.09 -19.35 -10.20
CA TRP A 177 -35.68 -19.46 -9.81
C TRP A 177 -35.43 -18.89 -8.40
N PRO A 178 -34.56 -19.54 -7.60
CA PRO A 178 -34.24 -19.06 -6.27
C PRO A 178 -33.55 -17.69 -6.30
N VAL A 179 -34.25 -16.69 -5.74
CA VAL A 179 -33.73 -15.34 -5.56
C VAL A 179 -33.97 -14.93 -4.12
N VAL A 180 -32.96 -14.41 -3.46
CA VAL A 180 -33.01 -13.92 -2.09
C VAL A 180 -32.28 -12.58 -1.97
N SER A 181 -32.51 -11.81 -0.91
CA SER A 181 -31.70 -10.64 -0.64
C SER A 181 -31.17 -10.59 0.79
N VAL A 182 -30.09 -9.82 0.98
CA VAL A 182 -29.58 -9.52 2.31
C VAL A 182 -30.48 -8.48 3.01
N PRO A 183 -30.64 -8.56 4.36
CA PRO A 183 -31.68 -7.79 5.05
C PRO A 183 -31.33 -6.30 5.27
N ASN A 184 -30.06 -5.91 5.28
CA ASN A 184 -29.62 -4.55 5.65
C ASN A 184 -28.62 -3.96 4.65
N GLY A 185 -28.70 -4.35 3.37
CA GLY A 185 -27.83 -3.84 2.31
C GLY A 185 -26.36 -4.26 2.43
N ALA A 186 -25.50 -3.61 1.62
CA ALA A 186 -24.09 -3.97 1.45
C ALA A 186 -23.28 -4.04 2.75
N GLN A 187 -23.48 -3.09 3.68
CA GLN A 187 -22.66 -3.00 4.90
C GLN A 187 -22.75 -4.23 5.81
N SER A 188 -23.90 -4.92 5.83
CA SER A 188 -24.08 -6.12 6.64
C SER A 188 -24.14 -7.41 5.84
N ALA A 189 -23.97 -7.32 4.54
CA ALA A 189 -24.15 -8.43 3.59
C ALA A 189 -23.26 -9.63 3.94
N LEU A 190 -21.96 -9.41 4.16
CA LEU A 190 -21.01 -10.46 4.52
C LEU A 190 -21.43 -11.23 5.78
N LYS A 191 -21.90 -10.52 6.82
CA LYS A 191 -22.37 -11.14 8.05
C LYS A 191 -23.65 -11.95 7.79
N SER A 192 -24.61 -11.39 7.08
CA SER A 192 -25.88 -12.06 6.77
C SER A 192 -25.66 -13.34 5.96
N ILE A 193 -24.70 -13.34 5.03
CA ILE A 193 -24.34 -14.55 4.28
C ILE A 193 -23.63 -15.57 5.17
N LYS A 194 -22.72 -15.16 6.08
CA LYS A 194 -22.09 -16.06 7.06
C LYS A 194 -23.11 -16.71 7.97
N ASP A 195 -24.09 -15.96 8.44
CA ASP A 195 -25.17 -16.48 9.31
C ASP A 195 -26.09 -17.48 8.57
N ASN A 196 -26.16 -17.41 7.22
CA ASN A 196 -26.95 -18.28 6.36
C ASN A 196 -26.09 -19.14 5.43
N LEU A 197 -24.81 -19.37 5.77
CA LEU A 197 -23.82 -19.99 4.89
C LEU A 197 -24.21 -21.41 4.45
N GLU A 198 -24.85 -22.19 5.32
CA GLU A 198 -25.31 -23.54 5.01
C GLU A 198 -26.31 -23.53 3.85
N PHE A 199 -27.31 -22.65 3.90
CA PHE A 199 -28.28 -22.49 2.83
C PHE A 199 -27.62 -22.03 1.53
N VAL A 200 -26.81 -20.97 1.56
CA VAL A 200 -26.11 -20.44 0.40
C VAL A 200 -25.17 -21.49 -0.21
N SER A 201 -24.45 -22.22 0.64
CA SER A 201 -23.50 -23.26 0.22
C SER A 201 -24.18 -24.53 -0.30
N SER A 202 -25.45 -24.72 -0.08
CA SER A 202 -26.19 -25.87 -0.60
C SER A 202 -26.43 -25.83 -2.12
N TYR A 203 -26.35 -24.63 -2.73
CA TYR A 203 -26.50 -24.48 -4.18
C TYR A 203 -25.18 -24.73 -4.91
N GLN A 204 -25.27 -25.22 -6.15
CA GLN A 204 -24.09 -25.48 -6.99
C GLN A 204 -23.42 -24.19 -7.44
N GLU A 205 -24.21 -23.14 -7.71
CA GLU A 205 -23.79 -21.84 -8.20
C GLU A 205 -24.52 -20.73 -7.45
N VAL A 206 -23.80 -19.69 -7.07
CA VAL A 206 -24.33 -18.49 -6.42
C VAL A 206 -23.99 -17.28 -7.29
N VAL A 207 -25.02 -16.52 -7.71
CA VAL A 207 -24.86 -15.30 -8.50
C VAL A 207 -25.16 -14.10 -7.60
N LEU A 208 -24.18 -13.26 -7.35
CA LEU A 208 -24.33 -12.00 -6.64
C LEU A 208 -24.76 -10.92 -7.63
N CYS A 209 -25.94 -10.37 -7.43
CA CYS A 209 -26.54 -9.31 -8.23
C CYS A 209 -26.76 -8.08 -7.34
N PHE A 210 -25.67 -7.44 -6.95
CA PHE A 210 -25.61 -6.29 -6.03
C PHE A 210 -25.61 -4.98 -6.83
N ASP A 211 -25.80 -3.86 -6.12
CA ASP A 211 -25.72 -2.53 -6.72
C ASP A 211 -24.37 -2.30 -7.38
N MET A 212 -24.37 -1.51 -8.46
CA MET A 212 -23.14 -1.22 -9.24
C MET A 212 -22.32 -0.07 -8.63
N ASP A 213 -22.67 0.40 -7.43
CA ASP A 213 -21.83 1.34 -6.68
C ASP A 213 -20.70 0.63 -5.92
N ASP A 214 -19.72 1.41 -5.43
CA ASP A 214 -18.52 0.87 -4.77
C ASP A 214 -18.88 -0.04 -3.58
N ALA A 215 -19.86 0.35 -2.77
CA ALA A 215 -20.27 -0.42 -1.59
C ALA A 215 -20.87 -1.78 -1.94
N GLY A 216 -21.72 -1.85 -2.97
CA GLY A 216 -22.29 -3.09 -3.47
C GLY A 216 -21.23 -4.01 -4.08
N GLN A 217 -20.30 -3.46 -4.85
CA GLN A 217 -19.23 -4.24 -5.48
C GLN A 217 -18.21 -4.75 -4.44
N ASP A 218 -17.85 -3.96 -3.45
CA ASP A 218 -16.96 -4.39 -2.36
C ASP A 218 -17.61 -5.51 -1.51
N ALA A 219 -18.90 -5.40 -1.23
CA ALA A 219 -19.65 -6.45 -0.54
C ALA A 219 -19.72 -7.74 -1.36
N ALA A 220 -19.93 -7.65 -2.68
CA ALA A 220 -19.94 -8.80 -3.57
C ALA A 220 -18.57 -9.51 -3.60
N LYS A 221 -17.46 -8.74 -3.65
CA LYS A 221 -16.10 -9.29 -3.55
C LYS A 221 -15.88 -10.01 -2.22
N ALA A 222 -16.19 -9.36 -1.10
CA ALA A 222 -16.01 -9.94 0.23
C ALA A 222 -16.81 -11.24 0.43
N ILE A 223 -18.03 -11.33 -0.12
CA ILE A 223 -18.84 -12.54 -0.09
C ILE A 223 -18.23 -13.64 -0.96
N SER A 224 -17.71 -13.29 -2.13
CA SER A 224 -17.12 -14.26 -3.05
C SER A 224 -15.89 -14.96 -2.46
N GLU A 225 -15.14 -14.29 -1.58
CA GLU A 225 -13.95 -14.84 -0.90
C GLU A 225 -14.27 -15.91 0.14
N ILE A 226 -15.48 -15.88 0.74
CA ILE A 226 -15.90 -16.88 1.74
C ILE A 226 -16.61 -18.09 1.12
N LEU A 227 -16.99 -18.02 -0.15
CA LEU A 227 -17.58 -19.13 -0.89
C LEU A 227 -16.50 -20.00 -1.53
N SER A 228 -16.84 -21.29 -1.75
CA SER A 228 -15.89 -22.19 -2.41
C SER A 228 -15.45 -21.66 -3.78
N PRO A 229 -14.17 -21.77 -4.16
CA PRO A 229 -13.67 -21.31 -5.44
C PRO A 229 -14.50 -21.85 -6.63
N GLY A 230 -14.80 -21.01 -7.58
CA GLY A 230 -15.59 -21.35 -8.77
C GLY A 230 -17.11 -21.40 -8.57
N LYS A 231 -17.59 -21.26 -7.33
CA LYS A 231 -19.02 -21.31 -7.01
C LYS A 231 -19.70 -19.96 -7.16
N CYS A 232 -18.99 -18.88 -6.84
CA CYS A 232 -19.50 -17.53 -6.85
C CYS A 232 -19.30 -16.86 -8.21
N LYS A 233 -20.36 -16.21 -8.69
CA LYS A 233 -20.34 -15.37 -9.90
C LYS A 233 -20.89 -14.00 -9.55
N ILE A 234 -20.43 -12.95 -10.24
CA ILE A 234 -20.91 -11.58 -10.06
C ILE A 234 -21.59 -11.14 -11.35
N ALA A 235 -22.85 -10.73 -11.24
CA ALA A 235 -23.61 -10.15 -12.34
C ALA A 235 -23.27 -8.66 -12.48
N LYS A 236 -23.01 -8.20 -13.70
CA LYS A 236 -22.76 -6.79 -14.00
C LYS A 236 -24.00 -6.19 -14.65
N LEU A 237 -24.68 -5.31 -13.94
CA LEU A 237 -25.87 -4.63 -14.41
C LEU A 237 -25.52 -3.41 -15.25
N PRO A 238 -26.36 -3.03 -16.24
CA PRO A 238 -26.14 -1.82 -17.06
C PRO A 238 -26.44 -0.51 -16.32
N LEU A 239 -27.25 -0.55 -15.26
CA LEU A 239 -27.60 0.59 -14.40
C LEU A 239 -27.25 0.25 -12.95
N LYS A 240 -27.57 1.17 -12.03
CA LYS A 240 -27.22 1.03 -10.62
C LYS A 240 -27.70 -0.27 -9.99
N ASP A 241 -28.98 -0.58 -10.14
CA ASP A 241 -29.62 -1.75 -9.56
C ASP A 241 -30.59 -2.43 -10.54
N ALA A 242 -31.11 -3.61 -10.16
CA ALA A 242 -32.00 -4.38 -11.01
C ALA A 242 -33.36 -3.70 -11.20
N ASN A 243 -33.85 -2.96 -10.21
CA ASN A 243 -35.12 -2.24 -10.31
C ASN A 243 -35.01 -1.01 -11.20
N GLU A 244 -33.92 -0.27 -11.17
CA GLU A 244 -33.67 0.81 -12.16
C GLU A 244 -33.64 0.26 -13.58
N CYS A 245 -33.04 -0.93 -13.78
CA CYS A 245 -33.01 -1.56 -15.10
C CYS A 245 -34.41 -1.90 -15.63
N ILE A 246 -35.31 -2.46 -14.80
CA ILE A 246 -36.69 -2.78 -15.26
C ILE A 246 -37.49 -1.50 -15.54
N ILE A 247 -37.34 -0.46 -14.71
CA ILE A 247 -37.99 0.85 -14.93
C ILE A 247 -37.53 1.46 -16.25
N ALA A 248 -36.25 1.33 -16.60
CA ALA A 248 -35.67 1.80 -17.86
C ALA A 248 -35.92 0.87 -19.06
N ASN A 249 -36.82 -0.13 -18.94
CA ASN A 249 -37.10 -1.14 -19.99
C ASN A 249 -35.87 -2.05 -20.34
N GLN A 250 -34.89 -2.18 -19.47
CA GLN A 250 -33.70 -3.00 -19.66
C GLN A 250 -33.77 -4.36 -18.91
N GLY A 251 -34.95 -4.87 -18.60
CA GLY A 251 -35.13 -6.12 -17.89
C GLY A 251 -34.44 -7.34 -18.55
N LYS A 252 -34.39 -7.38 -19.90
CA LYS A 252 -33.68 -8.41 -20.64
C LYS A 252 -32.17 -8.39 -20.34
N ALA A 253 -31.59 -7.21 -20.16
CA ALA A 253 -30.18 -7.08 -19.84
C ALA A 253 -29.85 -7.60 -18.43
N VAL A 254 -30.76 -7.43 -17.45
CA VAL A 254 -30.63 -8.04 -16.12
C VAL A 254 -30.61 -9.57 -16.22
N VAL A 255 -31.53 -10.13 -17.00
CA VAL A 255 -31.58 -11.59 -17.22
C VAL A 255 -30.27 -12.08 -17.84
N SER A 256 -29.80 -11.43 -18.91
CA SER A 256 -28.51 -11.78 -19.55
C SER A 256 -27.35 -11.66 -18.54
N ALA A 257 -27.29 -10.57 -17.78
CA ALA A 257 -26.24 -10.36 -16.76
C ALA A 257 -26.18 -11.48 -15.71
N ILE A 258 -27.33 -12.00 -15.31
CA ILE A 258 -27.41 -13.13 -14.33
C ILE A 258 -26.98 -14.45 -14.97
N TRP A 259 -27.39 -14.71 -16.23
CA TRP A 259 -27.07 -15.97 -16.91
C TRP A 259 -25.62 -16.01 -17.41
N GLU A 260 -25.06 -14.88 -17.82
CA GLU A 260 -23.72 -14.70 -18.34
C GLU A 260 -22.71 -14.26 -17.25
N ALA A 261 -23.17 -14.22 -15.96
CA ALA A 261 -22.32 -13.83 -14.84
C ALA A 261 -21.04 -14.63 -14.81
N GLN A 262 -19.92 -13.91 -14.71
CA GLN A 262 -18.59 -14.52 -14.71
C GLN A 262 -18.23 -15.03 -13.32
N ILE A 263 -17.50 -16.15 -13.28
CA ILE A 263 -16.91 -16.66 -12.04
C ILE A 263 -16.03 -15.54 -11.48
N TYR A 264 -16.23 -15.24 -10.20
CA TYR A 264 -15.34 -14.32 -9.51
C TYR A 264 -13.90 -14.87 -9.56
N SER A 265 -13.03 -14.08 -10.12
CA SER A 265 -11.57 -14.29 -10.05
C SER A 265 -10.99 -13.18 -9.19
N PRO A 266 -10.19 -13.50 -8.15
CA PRO A 266 -9.46 -12.48 -7.42
C PRO A 266 -8.73 -11.53 -8.37
N ASP A 267 -8.68 -10.24 -8.05
CA ASP A 267 -8.10 -9.21 -8.92
C ASP A 267 -6.61 -9.49 -9.27
N GLU A 268 -5.94 -10.30 -8.43
CA GLU A 268 -4.55 -10.72 -8.63
C GLU A 268 -4.36 -11.82 -9.70
N ILE A 269 -5.45 -12.49 -10.15
CA ILE A 269 -5.39 -13.56 -11.17
C ILE A 269 -5.93 -13.01 -12.48
N LEU A 270 -5.00 -12.60 -13.35
CA LEU A 270 -5.34 -12.05 -14.66
C LEU A 270 -5.22 -13.11 -15.76
N HIS A 271 -6.24 -13.23 -16.61
CA HIS A 271 -6.10 -13.97 -17.86
C HIS A 271 -5.16 -13.21 -18.79
N ILE A 272 -4.32 -13.96 -19.54
CA ILE A 272 -3.30 -13.35 -20.40
C ILE A 272 -3.86 -12.34 -21.42
N SER A 273 -5.10 -12.53 -21.88
CA SER A 273 -5.74 -11.55 -22.79
C SER A 273 -5.83 -10.16 -22.18
N LYS A 274 -6.18 -10.06 -20.88
CA LYS A 274 -6.25 -8.75 -20.18
C LYS A 274 -4.87 -8.12 -20.04
N VAL A 275 -3.83 -8.94 -19.86
CA VAL A 275 -2.45 -8.46 -19.81
C VAL A 275 -2.04 -7.91 -21.18
N ILE A 276 -2.38 -8.61 -22.27
CA ILE A 276 -2.08 -8.18 -23.64
C ILE A 276 -2.80 -6.84 -23.96
N GLU A 277 -4.08 -6.71 -23.59
CA GLU A 277 -4.85 -5.48 -23.78
C GLU A 277 -4.29 -4.29 -22.98
N SER A 278 -3.70 -4.55 -21.80
CA SER A 278 -3.12 -3.50 -20.94
C SER A 278 -1.70 -3.09 -21.33
N THR A 279 -0.97 -3.88 -22.13
CA THR A 279 0.44 -3.64 -22.45
C THR A 279 0.69 -2.46 -23.38
N ASP A 280 -0.32 -1.94 -24.07
CA ASP A 280 -0.17 -0.78 -24.95
C ASP A 280 0.03 0.55 -24.18
N THR A 281 -0.19 0.58 -22.86
CA THR A 281 -0.16 1.82 -22.08
C THR A 281 1.10 2.03 -21.23
N LEU A 282 1.90 0.99 -20.98
CA LEU A 282 3.12 1.10 -20.15
C LEU A 282 4.39 1.07 -21.02
N LYS A 283 4.64 2.12 -21.79
CA LYS A 283 5.97 2.34 -22.34
C LYS A 283 6.94 2.56 -21.18
N CYS A 284 7.78 1.55 -20.90
CA CYS A 284 8.87 1.68 -19.93
C CYS A 284 9.76 2.86 -20.35
N ARG A 285 9.81 3.92 -19.52
CA ARG A 285 10.73 5.03 -19.75
C ARG A 285 12.12 4.59 -19.32
N VAL A 286 13.09 4.89 -20.17
CA VAL A 286 14.51 4.61 -19.90
C VAL A 286 15.21 5.93 -19.67
N TYR A 287 15.96 6.02 -18.57
CA TYR A 287 16.76 7.17 -18.20
C TYR A 287 18.25 6.79 -18.28
N PRO A 288 19.09 7.51 -19.02
CA PRO A 288 20.51 7.25 -19.00
C PRO A 288 21.11 7.53 -17.63
N PHE A 289 22.18 6.85 -17.28
CA PHE A 289 23.05 7.26 -16.18
C PHE A 289 23.93 8.44 -16.63
N PRO A 290 24.53 9.20 -15.70
CA PRO A 290 25.51 10.22 -16.04
C PRO A 290 26.83 9.66 -16.59
N PHE A 291 26.92 8.33 -16.76
CA PHE A 291 28.09 7.56 -17.20
C PHE A 291 27.71 6.69 -18.40
N ASP A 292 28.30 6.95 -19.53
CA ASP A 292 27.91 6.33 -20.82
C ASP A 292 28.08 4.81 -20.80
N LYS A 293 29.25 4.32 -20.33
CA LYS A 293 29.55 2.88 -20.27
C LYS A 293 28.59 2.14 -19.33
N LEU A 294 28.24 2.76 -18.19
CA LEU A 294 27.25 2.19 -17.29
C LEU A 294 25.85 2.15 -17.93
N SER A 295 25.49 3.21 -18.66
CA SER A 295 24.22 3.30 -19.40
C SER A 295 24.11 2.21 -20.46
N GLU A 296 25.16 1.99 -21.24
CA GLU A 296 25.22 0.93 -22.25
C GLU A 296 25.20 -0.47 -21.62
N PHE A 297 25.93 -0.66 -20.51
CA PHE A 297 25.99 -1.94 -19.82
C PHE A 297 24.64 -2.38 -19.25
N LEU A 298 23.86 -1.45 -18.70
CA LEU A 298 22.58 -1.69 -18.00
C LEU A 298 21.35 -1.38 -18.86
N ILE A 299 21.51 -0.74 -20.01
CA ILE A 299 20.43 -0.16 -20.82
C ILE A 299 19.67 0.91 -19.98
N GLY A 300 20.46 1.77 -19.32
CA GLY A 300 19.94 2.85 -18.47
C GLY A 300 19.16 2.37 -17.22
N GLN A 301 18.56 3.33 -16.56
CA GLN A 301 17.58 3.14 -15.47
C GLN A 301 16.18 3.05 -16.08
N ARG A 302 15.32 2.23 -15.52
CA ARG A 302 13.98 2.01 -16.10
C ARG A 302 12.88 2.37 -15.10
N SER A 303 11.84 3.00 -15.61
CA SER A 303 10.65 3.31 -14.80
C SER A 303 10.08 2.02 -14.18
N GLY A 304 9.64 2.10 -12.92
CA GLY A 304 9.09 0.97 -12.19
C GLY A 304 10.12 -0.04 -11.67
N GLU A 305 11.42 0.29 -11.71
CA GLU A 305 12.50 -0.57 -11.24
C GLU A 305 13.25 0.00 -10.04
N ILE A 306 13.96 -0.87 -9.35
CA ILE A 306 14.83 -0.52 -8.22
C ILE A 306 16.26 -0.83 -8.58
N THR A 307 17.15 0.14 -8.40
CA THR A 307 18.61 0.00 -8.43
C THR A 307 19.17 0.11 -7.01
N LEU A 308 19.93 -0.90 -6.58
CA LEU A 308 20.63 -0.90 -5.29
C LEU A 308 22.11 -0.63 -5.51
N TRP A 309 22.63 0.37 -4.80
CA TRP A 309 24.05 0.74 -4.75
C TRP A 309 24.66 0.26 -3.45
N ALA A 310 25.65 -0.59 -3.52
CA ALA A 310 26.30 -1.19 -2.35
C ALA A 310 27.76 -0.78 -2.28
N SER A 311 28.23 -0.34 -1.13
CA SER A 311 29.64 -0.07 -0.92
C SER A 311 30.06 -0.03 0.54
N GLY A 312 31.37 -0.12 0.78
CA GLY A 312 31.98 0.15 2.09
C GLY A 312 31.83 1.62 2.52
N THR A 313 32.23 1.91 3.75
CA THR A 313 32.23 3.27 4.29
C THR A 313 33.23 4.14 3.54
N GLY A 314 32.81 5.34 3.13
CA GLY A 314 33.70 6.30 2.44
C GLY A 314 34.06 5.98 0.99
N SER A 315 33.44 4.97 0.36
CA SER A 315 33.70 4.61 -1.04
C SER A 315 32.94 5.46 -2.06
N GLY A 316 32.27 6.54 -1.65
CA GLY A 316 31.63 7.49 -2.56
C GLY A 316 30.12 7.27 -2.81
N LYS A 317 29.40 6.57 -1.90
CA LYS A 317 27.95 6.33 -2.01
C LYS A 317 27.15 7.61 -2.26
N SER A 318 27.22 8.56 -1.34
CA SER A 318 26.47 9.81 -1.43
C SER A 318 26.93 10.64 -2.63
N THR A 319 28.23 10.57 -3.01
CA THR A 319 28.75 11.27 -4.19
C THR A 319 28.09 10.77 -5.48
N ILE A 320 27.95 9.44 -5.65
CA ILE A 320 27.31 8.90 -6.85
C ILE A 320 25.81 9.23 -6.89
N LEU A 321 25.13 9.18 -5.74
CA LEU A 321 23.71 9.57 -5.67
C LEU A 321 23.50 11.05 -6.02
N ARG A 322 24.39 11.92 -5.59
CA ARG A 322 24.35 13.34 -5.95
C ARG A 322 24.54 13.57 -7.43
N GLU A 323 25.48 12.86 -8.08
CA GLU A 323 25.63 12.89 -9.54
C GLU A 323 24.38 12.38 -10.26
N LEU A 324 23.73 11.33 -9.76
CA LEU A 324 22.47 10.84 -10.33
C LEU A 324 21.37 11.90 -10.19
N ILE A 325 21.17 12.47 -9.00
CA ILE A 325 20.17 13.53 -8.76
C ILE A 325 20.43 14.69 -9.72
N TYR A 326 21.67 15.18 -9.77
CA TYR A 326 22.05 16.31 -10.61
C TYR A 326 21.79 16.03 -12.09
N HIS A 327 22.21 14.87 -12.60
CA HIS A 327 21.96 14.45 -13.98
C HIS A 327 20.47 14.40 -14.33
N HIS A 328 19.65 13.84 -13.46
CA HIS A 328 18.20 13.84 -13.69
C HIS A 328 17.60 15.23 -13.75
N LEU A 329 18.08 16.15 -12.90
CA LEU A 329 17.63 17.55 -12.91
C LEU A 329 18.07 18.29 -14.17
N GLU A 330 19.30 18.06 -14.67
CA GLU A 330 19.78 18.62 -15.94
C GLU A 330 18.95 18.16 -17.15
N GLU A 331 18.49 16.90 -17.11
CA GLU A 331 17.59 16.34 -18.11
C GLU A 331 16.11 16.75 -17.91
N GLY A 332 15.84 17.68 -17.00
CA GLY A 332 14.50 18.21 -16.73
C GLY A 332 13.55 17.26 -16.01
N ARG A 333 14.05 16.17 -15.39
CA ARG A 333 13.25 15.22 -14.64
C ARG A 333 12.97 15.70 -13.23
N SER A 334 11.90 15.17 -12.65
CA SER A 334 11.50 15.43 -11.26
C SER A 334 12.12 14.39 -10.33
N VAL A 335 12.80 14.83 -9.27
CA VAL A 335 13.53 13.96 -8.33
C VAL A 335 13.06 14.16 -6.90
N GLY A 336 12.77 13.05 -6.20
CA GLY A 336 12.57 13.00 -4.75
C GLY A 336 13.85 12.52 -4.06
N ALA A 337 14.50 13.38 -3.27
CA ALA A 337 15.72 13.07 -2.55
C ALA A 337 15.44 12.82 -1.06
N ILE A 338 15.81 11.65 -0.57
CA ILE A 338 15.68 11.22 0.82
C ILE A 338 17.09 10.90 1.34
N MET A 339 17.76 11.94 1.85
CA MET A 339 19.14 11.88 2.31
C MET A 339 19.16 11.86 3.84
N LEU A 340 19.10 10.66 4.44
CA LEU A 340 18.87 10.49 5.89
C LEU A 340 20.11 10.78 6.77
N GLU A 341 21.29 10.91 6.16
CA GLU A 341 22.53 11.25 6.86
C GLU A 341 22.90 12.74 6.74
N GLU A 342 22.12 13.51 5.95
CA GLU A 342 22.42 14.90 5.65
C GLU A 342 21.20 15.80 5.90
N SER A 343 21.45 17.03 6.29
CA SER A 343 20.40 18.04 6.34
C SER A 343 19.97 18.48 4.94
N PRO A 344 18.75 19.00 4.77
CA PRO A 344 18.31 19.59 3.49
C PRO A 344 19.25 20.69 2.97
N GLN A 345 19.86 21.47 3.89
CA GLN A 345 20.82 22.50 3.55
C GLN A 345 22.10 21.91 2.96
N GLU A 346 22.63 20.84 3.53
CA GLU A 346 23.82 20.15 3.02
C GLU A 346 23.57 19.56 1.64
N THR A 347 22.42 18.90 1.46
CA THR A 347 22.01 18.40 0.13
C THR A 347 21.93 19.55 -0.90
N MET A 348 21.36 20.68 -0.52
CA MET A 348 21.29 21.85 -1.40
C MET A 348 22.69 22.36 -1.78
N ASP A 349 23.61 22.50 -0.81
CA ASP A 349 24.98 22.98 -1.07
C ASP A 349 25.76 22.02 -1.96
N ASP A 350 25.53 20.71 -1.82
CA ASP A 350 26.14 19.72 -2.69
C ASP A 350 25.60 19.76 -4.13
N MET A 351 24.29 20.02 -4.31
CA MET A 351 23.73 20.26 -5.66
C MET A 351 24.29 21.52 -6.29
N ILE A 352 24.42 22.61 -5.52
CA ILE A 352 25.07 23.84 -5.97
C ILE A 352 26.53 23.57 -6.35
N SER A 353 27.25 22.76 -5.58
CA SER A 353 28.63 22.37 -5.89
C SER A 353 28.75 21.70 -7.26
N LEU A 354 27.84 20.79 -7.60
CA LEU A 354 27.82 20.11 -8.89
C LEU A 354 27.48 21.08 -10.03
N MET A 355 26.50 21.99 -9.82
CA MET A 355 26.14 23.02 -10.81
C MET A 355 27.29 23.98 -11.13
N MET A 356 28.10 24.32 -10.14
CA MET A 356 29.24 25.22 -10.28
C MET A 356 30.51 24.52 -10.71
N ASN A 357 30.54 23.18 -10.72
CA ASN A 357 31.79 22.39 -10.83
C ASN A 357 32.84 22.84 -9.81
N LYS A 358 32.44 23.19 -8.62
CA LYS A 358 33.28 23.66 -7.52
C LYS A 358 32.83 22.99 -6.20
N PRO A 359 33.74 22.37 -5.43
CA PRO A 359 33.37 21.70 -4.17
C PRO A 359 33.12 22.72 -3.06
N VAL A 360 31.96 23.39 -3.08
CA VAL A 360 31.57 24.52 -2.22
C VAL A 360 31.82 24.25 -0.73
N ARG A 361 31.42 23.08 -0.23
CA ARG A 361 31.61 22.72 1.19
C ARG A 361 33.10 22.58 1.53
N ALA A 362 33.90 21.97 0.65
CA ALA A 362 35.35 21.81 0.87
C ALA A 362 36.07 23.16 0.82
N ILE A 363 35.71 24.04 -0.12
CA ILE A 363 36.25 25.39 -0.24
C ILE A 363 35.93 26.21 1.03
N ASN A 364 34.67 26.17 1.50
CA ASN A 364 34.27 26.85 2.72
C ASN A 364 35.01 26.29 3.95
N ALA A 365 35.19 24.98 4.05
CA ALA A 365 35.97 24.37 5.13
C ALA A 365 37.44 24.83 5.10
N ALA A 366 38.06 24.94 3.91
CA ALA A 366 39.40 25.44 3.76
C ALA A 366 39.53 26.92 4.18
N LYS A 367 38.55 27.77 3.84
CA LYS A 367 38.47 29.16 4.31
C LYS A 367 38.37 29.22 5.84
N MET A 368 37.44 28.44 6.43
CA MET A 368 37.26 28.38 7.89
C MET A 368 38.53 27.90 8.60
N MET A 369 39.23 26.94 8.02
CA MET A 369 40.53 26.46 8.55
C MET A 369 41.56 27.60 8.56
N ASN A 370 41.69 28.35 7.48
CA ASN A 370 42.61 29.48 7.41
C ASN A 370 42.24 30.61 8.37
N ASP A 371 40.98 30.94 8.50
CA ASP A 371 40.49 31.88 9.51
C ASP A 371 40.83 31.43 10.95
N LEU A 372 40.60 30.15 11.25
CA LEU A 372 40.97 29.59 12.55
C LEU A 372 42.48 29.69 12.81
N ARG A 373 43.31 29.36 11.80
CA ARG A 373 44.77 29.47 11.91
C ARG A 373 45.21 30.91 12.19
N ILE A 374 44.64 31.89 11.48
CA ILE A 374 44.93 33.31 11.70
C ILE A 374 44.58 33.69 13.16
N ARG A 375 43.40 33.29 13.67
CA ARG A 375 42.99 33.53 15.05
C ARG A 375 43.95 32.88 16.07
N MET A 376 44.57 31.74 15.69
CA MET A 376 45.59 31.07 16.50
C MET A 376 47.00 31.65 16.35
N GLY A 377 47.18 32.77 15.62
CA GLY A 377 48.49 33.39 15.35
C GLY A 377 49.39 32.59 14.37
N LYS A 378 48.79 31.69 13.58
CA LYS A 378 49.50 30.88 12.57
C LYS A 378 49.28 31.43 11.18
N GLN A 379 50.24 31.23 10.30
CA GLN A 379 50.08 31.61 8.88
C GLN A 379 48.99 30.75 8.19
N PRO A 380 48.23 31.33 7.26
CA PRO A 380 47.33 30.58 6.38
C PRO A 380 48.10 29.49 5.62
N ILE A 381 47.43 28.40 5.28
CA ILE A 381 47.97 27.37 4.39
C ILE A 381 47.46 27.69 2.98
N ASP A 382 48.35 27.66 2.02
CA ASP A 382 47.96 27.64 0.62
C ASP A 382 47.37 26.26 0.30
N MET A 383 46.11 26.27 -0.09
CA MET A 383 45.37 25.07 -0.44
C MET A 383 44.94 25.18 -1.91
N GLU A 384 45.27 24.18 -2.71
CA GLU A 384 44.88 24.11 -4.14
C GLU A 384 43.37 24.37 -4.34
N LEU A 385 42.54 23.93 -3.41
CA LEU A 385 41.08 24.18 -3.41
C LEU A 385 40.72 25.67 -3.43
N LEU A 386 41.52 26.54 -2.82
CA LEU A 386 41.26 27.99 -2.78
C LEU A 386 41.59 28.69 -4.09
N SER A 387 42.34 28.04 -4.99
CA SER A 387 42.57 28.57 -6.35
C SER A 387 41.29 28.49 -7.20
N ASN A 388 40.36 27.62 -6.85
CA ASN A 388 39.05 27.45 -7.50
C ASN A 388 37.89 28.06 -6.64
N ASP A 389 38.16 29.14 -5.93
CA ASP A 389 37.16 29.82 -5.11
C ASP A 389 36.00 30.39 -5.93
N PHE A 390 34.93 30.72 -5.29
CA PHE A 390 33.73 31.25 -5.91
C PHE A 390 33.28 32.56 -5.27
N SER A 391 32.64 33.41 -6.07
CA SER A 391 32.00 34.63 -5.58
C SER A 391 30.61 34.37 -4.99
N SER A 392 30.15 35.32 -4.19
CA SER A 392 28.75 35.28 -3.67
C SER A 392 27.73 35.32 -4.81
N ASP A 393 28.02 36.01 -5.89
CA ASP A 393 27.11 36.13 -7.04
C ASP A 393 27.01 34.80 -7.82
N GLU A 394 28.13 34.11 -8.05
CA GLU A 394 28.13 32.76 -8.65
C GLU A 394 27.27 31.78 -7.82
N TYR A 395 27.43 31.79 -6.49
CA TYR A 395 26.64 30.95 -5.60
C TYR A 395 25.15 31.29 -5.65
N LEU A 396 24.80 32.56 -5.64
CA LEU A 396 23.40 33.03 -5.70
C LEU A 396 22.76 32.68 -7.05
N GLU A 397 23.50 32.78 -8.14
CA GLU A 397 23.03 32.37 -9.47
C GLU A 397 22.76 30.86 -9.53
N ALA A 398 23.68 30.03 -9.04
CA ALA A 398 23.50 28.59 -8.95
C ALA A 398 22.30 28.23 -8.07
N LYS A 399 22.14 28.89 -6.93
CA LYS A 399 20.98 28.71 -6.04
C LYS A 399 19.67 29.05 -6.74
N LYS A 400 19.64 30.12 -7.55
CA LYS A 400 18.47 30.49 -8.35
C LYS A 400 18.18 29.44 -9.43
N LYS A 401 19.19 28.91 -10.11
CA LYS A 401 19.03 27.82 -11.08
C LYS A 401 18.46 26.57 -10.41
N LEU A 402 19.00 26.17 -9.25
CA LEU A 402 18.50 25.01 -8.50
C LEU A 402 17.03 25.19 -8.08
N SER A 403 16.64 26.40 -7.65
CA SER A 403 15.25 26.67 -7.25
C SER A 403 14.24 26.56 -8.40
N ALA A 404 14.69 26.56 -9.64
CA ALA A 404 13.86 26.38 -10.83
C ALA A 404 13.73 24.91 -11.25
N THR A 405 14.43 23.99 -10.59
CA THR A 405 14.34 22.54 -10.86
C THR A 405 13.21 21.88 -10.07
N ASN A 406 12.84 20.66 -10.48
CA ASN A 406 11.83 19.85 -9.79
C ASN A 406 12.48 18.91 -8.76
N LEU A 407 13.32 19.45 -7.86
CA LEU A 407 13.94 18.71 -6.76
C LEU A 407 13.07 18.84 -5.51
N TYR A 408 12.66 17.71 -4.95
CA TYR A 408 11.92 17.61 -3.69
C TYR A 408 12.78 16.90 -2.66
N ILE A 409 13.10 17.55 -1.55
CA ILE A 409 13.95 17.02 -0.49
C ILE A 409 13.08 16.64 0.71
N TYR A 410 13.30 15.44 1.24
CA TYR A 410 12.64 14.99 2.46
C TYR A 410 13.38 15.52 3.69
N ASP A 411 12.70 16.37 4.48
CA ASP A 411 13.22 16.84 5.76
C ASP A 411 12.91 15.81 6.86
N HIS A 412 13.92 15.05 7.25
CA HIS A 412 13.87 14.00 8.26
C HIS A 412 14.16 14.49 9.69
N LEU A 413 14.59 15.75 9.85
CA LEU A 413 14.95 16.33 11.16
C LEU A 413 13.74 16.75 11.99
N GLY A 414 12.53 16.74 11.39
CA GLY A 414 11.26 17.01 12.08
C GLY A 414 10.79 15.81 12.93
N ASN A 415 10.03 16.10 14.01
CA ASN A 415 9.42 15.09 14.88
C ASN A 415 8.45 14.18 14.08
N ASN A 416 8.54 12.86 14.28
CA ASN A 416 7.74 11.81 13.64
C ASN A 416 7.98 11.62 12.12
N ALA A 417 9.12 12.08 11.59
CA ALA A 417 9.41 12.00 10.16
C ALA A 417 9.48 10.53 9.66
N MET A 418 10.14 9.65 10.40
CA MET A 418 10.43 8.28 9.92
C MET A 418 9.21 7.34 9.91
N SER A 419 8.24 7.51 10.80
CA SER A 419 7.03 6.67 10.84
C SER A 419 6.17 6.74 9.57
N ASN A 420 6.38 7.77 8.76
CA ASN A 420 5.60 8.04 7.56
C ASN A 420 6.43 7.99 6.25
N LEU A 421 7.65 7.43 6.30
CA LEU A 421 8.56 7.45 5.15
C LEU A 421 7.92 6.89 3.87
N LEU A 422 7.32 5.70 3.93
CA LEU A 422 6.64 5.10 2.78
C LEU A 422 5.50 5.96 2.25
N ALA A 423 4.67 6.52 3.14
CA ALA A 423 3.60 7.43 2.74
C ALA A 423 4.13 8.72 2.08
N ARG A 424 5.31 9.21 2.49
CA ARG A 424 5.97 10.36 1.85
C ARG A 424 6.52 10.00 0.48
N MET A 425 7.14 8.82 0.35
CA MET A 425 7.58 8.32 -0.96
C MET A 425 6.40 8.10 -1.91
N GLU A 426 5.30 7.58 -1.42
CA GLU A 426 4.06 7.45 -2.20
C GLU A 426 3.51 8.82 -2.62
N TYR A 427 3.50 9.80 -1.72
CA TYR A 427 3.12 11.18 -2.05
C TYR A 427 4.01 11.78 -3.15
N MET A 428 5.34 11.58 -3.06
CA MET A 428 6.28 12.02 -4.10
C MET A 428 5.97 11.36 -5.44
N ALA A 429 5.75 10.03 -5.45
CA ALA A 429 5.50 9.29 -6.68
C ALA A 429 4.12 9.60 -7.31
N VAL A 430 3.07 9.69 -6.50
CA VAL A 430 1.68 9.80 -7.00
C VAL A 430 1.25 11.25 -7.17
N SER A 431 1.48 12.10 -6.14
CA SER A 431 0.98 13.48 -6.11
C SER A 431 1.94 14.46 -6.79
N LEU A 432 3.25 14.34 -6.52
CA LEU A 432 4.26 15.19 -7.13
C LEU A 432 4.75 14.63 -8.47
N LYS A 433 4.42 13.36 -8.77
CA LYS A 433 4.78 12.65 -10.02
C LYS A 433 6.27 12.69 -10.31
N VAL A 434 7.10 12.48 -9.28
CA VAL A 434 8.54 12.41 -9.48
C VAL A 434 8.91 11.21 -10.36
N ASP A 435 9.89 11.39 -11.24
CA ASP A 435 10.39 10.34 -12.13
C ASP A 435 11.30 9.37 -11.39
N VAL A 436 12.07 9.88 -10.43
CA VAL A 436 13.07 9.13 -9.67
C VAL A 436 12.99 9.49 -8.19
N ILE A 437 13.11 8.48 -7.32
CA ILE A 437 13.32 8.66 -5.88
C ILE A 437 14.69 8.09 -5.51
N VAL A 438 15.46 8.88 -4.77
CA VAL A 438 16.79 8.49 -4.26
C VAL A 438 16.72 8.35 -2.74
N LEU A 439 17.17 7.20 -2.20
CA LEU A 439 17.18 6.90 -0.76
C LEU A 439 18.60 6.60 -0.25
N ASP A 440 19.17 7.48 0.54
CA ASP A 440 20.47 7.33 1.24
C ASP A 440 20.26 7.30 2.76
N HIS A 441 20.34 6.15 3.44
CA HIS A 441 20.43 4.77 3.00
C HIS A 441 19.36 3.90 3.70
N ILE A 442 19.10 2.71 3.16
CA ILE A 442 18.00 1.85 3.63
C ILE A 442 18.14 1.38 5.08
N THR A 443 19.36 1.19 5.57
CA THR A 443 19.58 0.78 6.97
C THR A 443 19.29 1.92 7.95
N ALA A 444 19.51 3.19 7.57
CA ALA A 444 19.06 4.34 8.38
C ALA A 444 17.55 4.45 8.38
N ALA A 445 16.91 4.22 7.23
CA ALA A 445 15.45 4.16 7.13
C ALA A 445 14.87 3.07 8.05
N ALA A 446 15.45 1.88 8.05
CA ALA A 446 15.02 0.78 8.91
C ALA A 446 15.22 1.09 10.40
N ALA A 447 16.36 1.67 10.78
CA ALA A 447 16.64 2.05 12.16
C ALA A 447 15.68 3.12 12.69
N GLY A 448 15.33 4.10 11.86
CA GLY A 448 14.32 5.12 12.20
C GLY A 448 12.91 4.54 12.39
N LEU A 449 12.53 3.54 11.60
CA LEU A 449 11.26 2.83 11.75
C LEU A 449 11.23 1.95 13.02
N MET A 450 12.36 1.38 13.44
CA MET A 450 12.48 0.62 14.71
C MET A 450 12.20 1.48 15.94
N GLY A 451 12.60 2.75 15.95
CA GLY A 451 12.35 3.67 17.07
C GLY A 451 10.87 4.00 17.30
N VAL A 452 10.01 3.69 16.33
CA VAL A 452 8.55 3.95 16.36
C VAL A 452 7.75 2.67 16.66
N ALA A 453 8.25 1.51 16.23
CA ALA A 453 7.63 0.21 16.46
C ALA A 453 8.15 -0.37 17.78
N ASP A 454 7.55 0.04 18.87
CA ASP A 454 7.61 -0.46 20.24
C ASP A 454 8.78 -1.29 20.76
N LYS A 455 9.08 -1.00 22.01
CA LYS A 455 9.96 -1.61 22.99
C LYS A 455 9.85 -3.15 23.19
N GLU A 456 9.11 -3.87 22.37
CA GLU A 456 8.77 -5.29 22.62
C GLU A 456 9.54 -6.31 21.77
N ILE A 457 10.40 -5.90 20.83
CA ILE A 457 11.20 -6.87 20.05
C ILE A 457 12.68 -6.73 20.41
N GLU A 458 13.10 -7.36 21.47
CA GLU A 458 14.51 -7.58 21.79
C GLU A 458 15.11 -8.63 20.82
N GLY A 459 16.08 -8.21 20.01
CA GLY A 459 16.93 -9.11 19.24
C GLY A 459 17.15 -8.68 17.78
N GLY A 460 18.33 -8.96 17.23
CA GLY A 460 18.77 -8.62 15.85
C GLY A 460 17.90 -9.17 14.71
N GLY A 461 16.74 -9.76 15.01
CA GLY A 461 15.71 -10.15 14.05
C GLY A 461 14.85 -9.00 13.51
N SER A 462 14.75 -7.90 14.25
CA SER A 462 13.84 -6.81 13.91
C SER A 462 14.32 -5.97 12.70
N GLU A 463 15.62 -5.60 12.62
CA GLU A 463 16.20 -4.84 11.50
C GLU A 463 15.99 -5.59 10.17
N ARG A 464 16.24 -6.90 10.17
CA ARG A 464 16.07 -7.74 8.98
C ARG A 464 14.63 -7.76 8.49
N ILE A 465 13.67 -7.95 9.40
CA ILE A 465 12.23 -8.00 9.07
C ILE A 465 11.77 -6.65 8.50
N ILE A 466 12.22 -5.55 9.09
CA ILE A 466 11.88 -4.20 8.64
C ILE A 466 12.46 -3.95 7.24
N ILE A 467 13.71 -4.32 6.98
CA ILE A 467 14.32 -4.20 5.65
C ILE A 467 13.57 -5.07 4.63
N ASP A 468 13.19 -6.31 4.99
CA ASP A 468 12.42 -7.20 4.11
C ASP A 468 11.07 -6.58 3.74
N THR A 469 10.36 -6.02 4.71
CA THR A 469 9.08 -5.35 4.51
C THR A 469 9.25 -4.09 3.66
N LEU A 470 10.22 -3.23 4.02
CA LEU A 470 10.50 -1.99 3.29
C LEU A 470 10.84 -2.25 1.82
N MET A 471 11.68 -3.25 1.54
CA MET A 471 12.02 -3.62 0.16
C MET A 471 10.82 -4.12 -0.65
N LYS A 472 9.89 -4.87 -0.04
CA LYS A 472 8.65 -5.32 -0.69
C LYS A 472 7.73 -4.14 -1.01
N GLU A 473 7.56 -3.24 -0.05
CA GLU A 473 6.73 -2.04 -0.23
C GLU A 473 7.32 -1.09 -1.30
N LEU A 474 8.64 -0.89 -1.29
CA LEU A 474 9.33 -0.11 -2.34
C LEU A 474 9.17 -0.75 -3.72
N ARG A 475 9.23 -2.08 -3.82
CA ARG A 475 8.98 -2.78 -5.08
C ARG A 475 7.54 -2.59 -5.57
N SER A 476 6.56 -2.73 -4.66
CA SER A 476 5.15 -2.48 -4.95
C SER A 476 4.94 -1.04 -5.42
N LEU A 477 5.51 -0.06 -4.69
CA LEU A 477 5.45 1.36 -5.05
C LEU A 477 6.02 1.61 -6.45
N ALA A 478 7.23 1.13 -6.73
CA ALA A 478 7.88 1.34 -8.01
C ALA A 478 7.04 0.78 -9.17
N VAL A 479 6.56 -0.47 -9.06
CA VAL A 479 5.75 -1.11 -10.10
C VAL A 479 4.42 -0.38 -10.32
N ARG A 480 3.72 -0.02 -9.24
CA ARG A 480 2.40 0.60 -9.30
C ARG A 480 2.42 2.02 -9.84
N THR A 481 3.45 2.79 -9.50
CA THR A 481 3.56 4.21 -9.88
C THR A 481 4.41 4.46 -11.11
N GLY A 482 5.27 3.51 -11.49
CA GLY A 482 6.26 3.68 -12.53
C GLY A 482 7.48 4.53 -12.13
N VAL A 483 7.61 4.93 -10.85
CA VAL A 483 8.77 5.67 -10.36
C VAL A 483 10.00 4.76 -10.35
N HIS A 484 11.18 5.28 -10.76
CA HIS A 484 12.44 4.60 -10.52
C HIS A 484 12.93 4.86 -9.10
N VAL A 485 13.53 3.87 -8.43
CA VAL A 485 14.05 4.04 -7.06
C VAL A 485 15.52 3.62 -6.99
N ASP A 486 16.39 4.59 -6.70
CA ASP A 486 17.79 4.35 -6.34
C ASP A 486 17.94 4.23 -4.83
N ILE A 487 18.53 3.15 -4.36
CA ILE A 487 18.69 2.86 -2.94
C ILE A 487 20.15 2.57 -2.64
N VAL A 488 20.67 3.17 -1.57
CA VAL A 488 22.00 2.82 -1.03
C VAL A 488 21.85 1.79 0.09
N SER A 489 22.76 0.82 0.10
CA SER A 489 22.95 -0.14 1.19
C SER A 489 24.39 -0.17 1.67
N GLN A 490 24.55 -0.27 2.97
CA GLN A 490 25.84 -0.56 3.58
C GLN A 490 26.17 -2.06 3.48
N LEU A 491 27.46 -2.39 3.58
CA LEU A 491 27.95 -3.76 3.62
C LEU A 491 27.99 -4.30 5.05
N LYS A 492 27.97 -5.61 5.18
CA LYS A 492 28.23 -6.28 6.45
C LYS A 492 29.64 -5.97 6.94
N LYS A 493 29.82 -5.91 8.26
CA LYS A 493 31.16 -5.97 8.85
C LYS A 493 31.67 -7.40 8.71
N THR A 494 32.72 -7.59 7.94
CA THR A 494 33.41 -8.87 7.70
C THR A 494 34.91 -8.64 7.82
N ASP A 495 35.69 -9.69 7.67
CA ASP A 495 37.16 -9.60 7.64
C ASP A 495 37.69 -8.99 6.31
N LYS A 496 36.80 -8.66 5.37
CA LYS A 496 37.18 -8.01 4.10
C LYS A 496 37.46 -6.53 4.31
N ALA A 497 38.53 -6.08 3.69
CA ALA A 497 38.96 -4.67 3.70
C ALA A 497 38.33 -3.92 2.50
N TYR A 498 37.02 -3.69 2.53
CA TYR A 498 36.34 -2.96 1.44
C TYR A 498 36.89 -1.56 1.19
N GLU A 499 37.55 -0.97 2.18
CA GLU A 499 38.23 0.34 2.08
C GLU A 499 39.56 0.24 1.33
N GLU A 500 40.08 -0.97 1.16
CA GLU A 500 41.30 -1.33 0.40
C GLU A 500 40.96 -1.96 -0.95
N GLY A 501 39.69 -1.86 -1.40
CA GLY A 501 39.27 -2.31 -2.71
C GLY A 501 38.83 -3.78 -2.81
N ASP A 502 38.67 -4.47 -1.69
CA ASP A 502 38.20 -5.85 -1.71
C ASP A 502 36.90 -6.00 -2.50
N ARG A 503 36.85 -7.06 -3.30
CA ARG A 503 35.72 -7.36 -4.17
C ARG A 503 34.44 -7.59 -3.38
N ILE A 504 33.38 -6.88 -3.77
CA ILE A 504 32.05 -6.97 -3.18
C ILE A 504 31.23 -8.05 -3.91
N THR A 505 30.44 -8.79 -3.13
CA THR A 505 29.51 -9.81 -3.62
C THR A 505 28.10 -9.57 -3.07
N LEU A 506 27.07 -10.24 -3.62
CA LEU A 506 25.70 -10.16 -3.12
C LEU A 506 25.57 -10.64 -1.66
N GLN A 507 26.49 -11.48 -1.18
CA GLN A 507 26.48 -11.98 0.19
C GLN A 507 26.97 -10.93 1.21
N ASP A 508 27.69 -9.93 0.75
CA ASP A 508 28.27 -8.87 1.58
C ASP A 508 27.24 -7.78 1.93
N LEU A 509 26.04 -7.80 1.34
CA LEU A 509 24.98 -6.83 1.63
C LEU A 509 24.49 -6.99 3.10
N ARG A 510 24.43 -5.85 3.83
CA ARG A 510 24.05 -5.81 5.24
C ARG A 510 22.54 -5.91 5.41
N GLY A 511 22.11 -6.79 6.33
CA GLY A 511 20.73 -6.87 6.81
C GLY A 511 19.98 -8.06 6.24
N SER A 512 19.42 -7.96 5.04
CA SER A 512 18.47 -8.95 4.53
C SER A 512 18.82 -9.50 3.16
N GLY A 513 18.44 -10.77 2.90
CA GLY A 513 18.46 -11.37 1.56
C GLY A 513 17.54 -10.63 0.55
N ALA A 514 16.58 -9.84 1.02
CA ALA A 514 15.74 -9.00 0.16
C ALA A 514 16.56 -7.95 -0.61
N LEU A 515 17.66 -7.45 -0.04
CA LEU A 515 18.56 -6.50 -0.72
C LEU A 515 19.23 -7.11 -1.95
N ALA A 516 19.46 -8.42 -1.97
CA ALA A 516 19.98 -9.13 -3.14
C ALA A 516 18.85 -9.57 -4.11
N SER A 517 17.69 -9.95 -3.57
CA SER A 517 16.62 -10.59 -4.36
C SER A 517 15.64 -9.60 -4.99
N VAL A 518 15.21 -8.56 -4.28
CA VAL A 518 14.14 -7.65 -4.70
C VAL A 518 14.59 -6.66 -5.79
N PRO A 519 15.73 -5.95 -5.72
CA PRO A 519 16.13 -4.99 -6.74
C PRO A 519 16.26 -5.63 -8.12
N ASN A 520 15.99 -4.84 -9.16
CA ASN A 520 16.21 -5.24 -10.55
C ASN A 520 17.68 -5.24 -10.90
N THR A 521 18.40 -4.24 -10.37
CA THR A 521 19.83 -4.04 -10.57
C THR A 521 20.52 -3.89 -9.23
N VAL A 522 21.68 -4.52 -9.05
CA VAL A 522 22.55 -4.34 -7.88
C VAL A 522 23.93 -3.99 -8.37
N ILE A 523 24.44 -2.88 -7.90
CA ILE A 523 25.73 -2.29 -8.29
C ILE A 523 26.62 -2.17 -7.06
N ALA A 524 27.87 -2.61 -7.17
CA ALA A 524 28.88 -2.44 -6.15
C ALA A 524 29.84 -1.31 -6.53
N LEU A 525 30.22 -0.51 -5.54
CA LEU A 525 31.23 0.54 -5.64
C LEU A 525 32.48 0.06 -4.91
N GLU A 526 33.52 -0.30 -5.65
CA GLU A 526 34.78 -0.83 -5.14
C GLU A 526 35.86 0.24 -5.27
N ARG A 527 36.53 0.63 -4.18
CA ARG A 527 37.56 1.67 -4.16
C ARG A 527 38.62 1.37 -3.13
N ASP A 528 39.90 1.34 -3.59
CA ASP A 528 41.07 1.27 -2.72
C ASP A 528 41.51 2.67 -2.32
N ARG A 529 41.12 3.11 -1.13
CA ARG A 529 41.45 4.44 -0.59
C ARG A 529 42.87 4.51 -0.03
N GLN A 530 43.48 3.36 0.26
CA GLN A 530 44.82 3.25 0.83
C GLN A 530 45.91 3.12 -0.24
N ASN A 531 45.52 3.07 -1.51
CA ASN A 531 46.44 2.95 -2.60
C ASN A 531 47.48 4.10 -2.63
N GLN A 532 48.75 3.77 -2.86
CA GLN A 532 49.81 4.74 -2.90
C GLN A 532 49.69 5.68 -4.10
N ASP A 533 49.16 5.18 -5.21
CA ASP A 533 48.82 6.00 -6.39
C ASP A 533 47.53 6.78 -6.12
N GLN A 534 47.63 8.11 -6.10
CA GLN A 534 46.53 9.01 -5.85
C GLN A 534 45.41 8.91 -6.91
N THR A 535 45.75 8.55 -8.16
CA THR A 535 44.77 8.31 -9.20
C THR A 535 43.92 7.09 -8.88
N LEU A 536 44.57 5.99 -8.51
CA LEU A 536 43.88 4.76 -8.09
C LEU A 536 43.07 4.98 -6.80
N ALA A 537 43.63 5.67 -5.81
CA ALA A 537 42.96 6.01 -4.57
C ALA A 537 41.72 6.89 -4.77
N ASN A 538 41.64 7.65 -5.87
CA ASN A 538 40.48 8.46 -6.24
C ASN A 538 39.56 7.81 -7.29
N THR A 539 39.87 6.58 -7.72
CA THR A 539 39.05 5.86 -8.70
C THR A 539 38.15 4.82 -8.03
N THR A 540 36.88 4.81 -8.42
CA THR A 540 35.86 3.84 -7.97
C THR A 540 35.50 2.94 -9.15
N ILE A 541 35.64 1.64 -8.97
CA ILE A 541 35.21 0.64 -9.95
C ILE A 541 33.71 0.38 -9.75
N ILE A 542 32.94 0.45 -10.82
CA ILE A 542 31.52 0.14 -10.85
C ILE A 542 31.36 -1.30 -11.30
N ARG A 543 30.96 -2.16 -10.39
CA ARG A 543 30.69 -3.58 -10.67
C ARG A 543 29.21 -3.87 -10.58
N VAL A 544 28.62 -4.38 -11.66
CA VAL A 544 27.26 -4.88 -11.69
C VAL A 544 27.23 -6.29 -11.11
N LEU A 545 26.59 -6.47 -9.95
CA LEU A 545 26.44 -7.77 -9.29
C LEU A 545 25.19 -8.51 -9.80
N LYS A 546 24.17 -7.76 -10.21
CA LYS A 546 22.90 -8.30 -10.70
C LYS A 546 22.28 -7.34 -11.72
N ASN A 547 21.82 -7.90 -12.82
CA ASN A 547 20.98 -7.21 -13.80
C ASN A 547 19.86 -8.17 -14.23
N ARG A 548 18.63 -7.92 -13.77
CA ARG A 548 17.49 -8.81 -14.03
C ARG A 548 17.05 -8.78 -15.49
N LEU A 549 17.30 -7.67 -16.21
CA LEU A 549 16.89 -7.52 -17.60
C LEU A 549 17.71 -8.39 -18.55
N THR A 550 19.04 -8.31 -18.46
CA THR A 550 19.96 -8.95 -19.42
C THR A 550 20.72 -10.13 -18.84
N GLY A 551 20.77 -10.27 -17.51
CA GLY A 551 21.64 -11.22 -16.83
C GLY A 551 23.13 -10.85 -16.84
N ARG A 552 23.52 -9.77 -17.53
CA ARG A 552 24.90 -9.32 -17.65
C ARG A 552 25.42 -8.81 -16.31
N SER A 553 26.57 -9.28 -15.86
CA SER A 553 27.26 -8.88 -14.65
C SER A 553 28.76 -8.71 -14.90
N GLY A 554 29.45 -8.01 -14.02
CA GLY A 554 30.87 -7.71 -14.14
C GLY A 554 31.18 -6.23 -14.00
N ILE A 555 32.41 -5.82 -14.30
CA ILE A 555 32.83 -4.41 -14.29
C ILE A 555 32.16 -3.70 -15.48
N SER A 556 31.50 -2.58 -15.22
CA SER A 556 30.87 -1.76 -16.26
C SER A 556 31.65 -0.49 -16.57
N SER A 557 32.14 0.19 -15.53
CA SER A 557 32.85 1.45 -15.69
C SER A 557 33.78 1.71 -14.49
N ALA A 558 34.69 2.69 -14.65
CA ALA A 558 35.53 3.22 -13.60
C ALA A 558 35.34 4.74 -13.52
N LEU A 559 35.16 5.27 -12.33
CA LEU A 559 34.86 6.67 -12.06
C LEU A 559 35.98 7.30 -11.25
N PHE A 560 36.65 8.30 -11.82
CA PHE A 560 37.62 9.11 -11.13
C PHE A 560 36.98 10.31 -10.45
N TYR A 561 37.25 10.49 -9.15
CA TYR A 561 36.80 11.66 -8.41
C TYR A 561 37.78 12.79 -8.57
N ASP A 562 37.40 13.82 -9.32
CA ASP A 562 38.16 15.05 -9.50
C ASP A 562 37.95 15.96 -8.27
N ARG A 563 38.98 16.12 -7.47
CA ARG A 563 38.93 16.94 -6.23
C ARG A 563 38.76 18.43 -6.50
N THR A 564 39.16 18.90 -7.68
CA THR A 564 39.07 20.33 -8.01
C THR A 564 37.67 20.76 -8.39
N SER A 565 36.94 19.92 -9.11
CA SER A 565 35.54 20.16 -9.50
C SER A 565 34.54 19.53 -8.54
N GLY A 566 34.94 18.53 -7.75
CA GLY A 566 34.04 17.75 -6.93
C GLY A 566 33.19 16.73 -7.72
N ARG A 567 33.50 16.50 -9.01
CA ARG A 567 32.72 15.66 -9.93
C ARG A 567 33.31 14.26 -10.10
N LEU A 568 32.46 13.32 -10.47
CA LEU A 568 32.87 11.99 -10.95
C LEU A 568 33.00 12.01 -12.48
N LYS A 569 34.14 11.58 -12.99
CA LYS A 569 34.41 11.46 -14.41
C LYS A 569 34.64 10.01 -14.79
N GLU A 570 33.96 9.54 -15.83
CA GLU A 570 34.19 8.19 -16.35
C GLU A 570 35.54 8.12 -17.04
N ILE A 571 36.30 7.08 -16.71
CA ILE A 571 37.66 6.87 -17.30
C ILE A 571 37.74 5.52 -17.98
N ASP A 572 38.73 5.40 -18.91
CA ASP A 572 39.01 4.15 -19.59
C ASP A 572 39.78 3.19 -18.70
N TRP A 573 39.45 1.91 -18.81
CA TRP A 573 40.06 0.83 -18.07
C TRP A 573 40.23 -0.42 -18.95
N ALA A 574 41.19 -1.26 -18.62
CA ALA A 574 41.39 -2.57 -19.22
C ALA A 574 41.70 -3.60 -18.13
N THR A 575 41.66 -4.86 -18.45
CA THR A 575 42.16 -5.93 -17.59
C THR A 575 43.50 -6.39 -18.12
N ASN A 576 44.51 -6.53 -17.23
CA ASN A 576 45.78 -7.16 -17.58
C ASN A 576 45.62 -8.69 -17.73
N GLU A 577 46.71 -9.39 -18.08
CA GLU A 577 46.70 -10.86 -18.26
C GLU A 577 46.32 -11.60 -16.97
N ASP A 578 46.57 -11.01 -15.82
CA ASP A 578 46.21 -11.56 -14.49
C ASP A 578 44.76 -11.26 -14.08
N GLY A 579 44.00 -10.53 -14.93
CA GLY A 579 42.59 -10.16 -14.65
C GLY A 579 42.45 -8.95 -13.72
N GLU A 580 43.51 -8.24 -13.40
CA GLU A 580 43.47 -7.01 -12.59
C GLU A 580 43.09 -5.82 -13.46
N VAL A 581 42.37 -4.87 -12.84
CA VAL A 581 41.94 -3.63 -13.52
C VAL A 581 43.12 -2.66 -13.64
N VAL A 582 43.46 -2.28 -14.88
CA VAL A 582 44.47 -1.30 -15.19
C VAL A 582 43.80 -0.10 -15.83
N PHE A 583 44.04 1.09 -15.30
CA PHE A 583 43.49 2.33 -15.82
C PHE A 583 44.44 2.92 -16.89
N GLN A 584 43.86 3.42 -17.97
CA GLN A 584 44.63 4.19 -18.92
C GLN A 584 44.94 5.58 -18.34
N PRO A 585 46.13 6.11 -18.52
CA PRO A 585 46.47 7.45 -18.03
C PRO A 585 45.47 8.47 -18.62
N ILE A 586 44.95 9.34 -17.75
CA ILE A 586 44.13 10.47 -18.19
C ILE A 586 45.03 11.36 -19.03
N THR A 587 44.98 11.25 -20.36
CA THR A 587 45.65 12.18 -21.24
C THR A 587 44.91 13.52 -21.14
N ASN A 588 45.58 14.55 -20.61
CA ASN A 588 45.11 15.94 -20.61
C ASN A 588 44.88 16.41 -22.05
N GLY A 589 43.71 16.15 -22.62
CA GLY A 589 43.46 16.48 -24.02
C GLY A 589 42.10 16.18 -24.62
N SER A 590 41.07 15.89 -23.80
CA SER A 590 39.70 15.82 -24.32
C SER A 590 38.73 16.37 -23.26
N VAL A 591 38.62 17.69 -23.27
CA VAL A 591 37.55 18.45 -22.63
C VAL A 591 36.53 18.82 -23.71
#